data_4b15025d3ce545512707f6ba61a51065
#
_entry.id   4b15025d3ce545512707f6ba61a51065
#
_cell.length_a   1.000
_cell.length_b   1.000
_cell.length_c   1.000
_cell.angle_alpha   90.00
_cell.angle_beta   90.00
_cell.angle_gamma   90.00
#
_symmetry.space_group_name_H-M   'P 1'
#
loop_
_entity.id
_entity.type
_entity.pdbx_description
1 polymer ?
#
loop_
_entity_poly.entity_id
_entity_poly.type
_entity_poly.pdbx_seq_one_letter_code
_entity_poly.pdbx_strand_id
1 'polypeptide(L)'
;IRKLGIRVQLNTECTSQMLRAMDPYAVFVATGSDEFIPPIDGLSGENVLSVREYIRSKPAVSGKRVVVLGAGQTGLEAARMLAQDNTVTVVDMMPDEIPANTDHRLDLFYAKDAGVQTVLGHRILRVDGAGVTVASVASGEERVLPADLVVVALGVRPVAELYNEIKDAFPHVCKLGDSVKPGFIVHATTAAYEAAASLPAKPYEVKEVYFAAEKEAVRPQLINPYA
;
A
#
# COMPACT_ATOMS: atom_id res chain seq x y z
N ILE A 1 -10.25 -7.05 18.76
CA ILE A 1 -11.50 -7.27 18.05
C ILE A 1 -12.39 -8.21 18.88
N ARG A 2 -12.01 -9.49 19.14
CA ARG A 2 -12.84 -10.47 19.89
C ARG A 2 -13.24 -9.98 21.29
N LYS A 3 -12.31 -9.40 22.04
CA LYS A 3 -12.58 -8.85 23.39
C LYS A 3 -13.63 -7.72 23.40
N LEU A 4 -13.78 -7.02 22.27
CA LEU A 4 -14.72 -5.92 22.10
C LEU A 4 -16.07 -6.37 21.50
N GLY A 5 -16.27 -7.67 21.28
CA GLY A 5 -17.50 -8.20 20.69
C GLY A 5 -17.74 -7.77 19.23
N ILE A 6 -16.70 -7.31 18.54
CA ILE A 6 -16.82 -6.87 17.14
C ILE A 6 -17.07 -8.09 16.27
N ARG A 7 -18.17 -8.07 15.51
CA ARG A 7 -18.51 -9.12 14.56
C ARG A 7 -17.64 -8.99 13.32
N VAL A 8 -16.98 -10.07 12.91
CA VAL A 8 -16.13 -10.13 11.73
C VAL A 8 -16.71 -11.16 10.75
N GLN A 9 -16.86 -10.76 9.50
CA GLN A 9 -17.24 -11.65 8.40
C GLN A 9 -16.05 -11.75 7.44
N LEU A 10 -15.44 -12.92 7.38
CA LEU A 10 -14.33 -13.21 6.46
C LEU A 10 -14.87 -13.81 5.16
N ASN A 11 -14.08 -13.72 4.09
CA ASN A 11 -14.43 -14.22 2.75
C ASN A 11 -15.79 -13.69 2.26
N THR A 12 -16.11 -12.46 2.63
CA THR A 12 -17.38 -11.82 2.30
C THR A 12 -17.11 -10.48 1.64
N GLU A 13 -17.50 -10.33 0.40
CA GLU A 13 -17.49 -9.05 -0.28
C GLU A 13 -18.67 -8.21 0.23
N CYS A 14 -18.36 -7.04 0.77
CA CYS A 14 -19.38 -6.12 1.25
C CYS A 14 -19.98 -5.36 0.07
N THR A 15 -21.28 -5.54 -0.16
CA THR A 15 -22.02 -4.85 -1.23
C THR A 15 -22.91 -3.74 -0.68
N SER A 16 -23.27 -2.78 -1.52
CA SER A 16 -24.23 -1.73 -1.17
C SER A 16 -25.60 -2.30 -0.74
N GLN A 17 -26.02 -3.42 -1.33
CA GLN A 17 -27.25 -4.11 -0.95
C GLN A 17 -27.18 -4.68 0.48
N MET A 18 -26.06 -5.30 0.86
CA MET A 18 -25.84 -5.79 2.23
C MET A 18 -25.89 -4.65 3.25
N LEU A 19 -25.25 -3.53 2.95
CA LEU A 19 -25.26 -2.36 3.82
C LEU A 19 -26.67 -1.78 3.99
N ARG A 20 -27.47 -1.70 2.92
CA ARG A 20 -28.87 -1.27 3.01
C ARG A 20 -29.71 -2.20 3.89
N ALA A 21 -29.50 -3.51 3.79
CA ALA A 21 -30.19 -4.49 4.64
C ALA A 21 -29.79 -4.42 6.12
N MET A 22 -28.55 -3.97 6.41
CA MET A 22 -28.05 -3.80 7.78
C MET A 22 -28.47 -2.49 8.42
N ASP A 23 -28.87 -1.49 7.64
CA ASP A 23 -29.25 -0.13 8.06
C ASP A 23 -28.28 0.48 9.11
N PRO A 24 -26.99 0.59 8.80
CA PRO A 24 -26.00 1.02 9.76
C PRO A 24 -26.12 2.53 10.06
N TYR A 25 -25.82 2.92 11.28
CA TYR A 25 -25.72 4.33 11.68
C TYR A 25 -24.59 5.06 10.94
N ALA A 26 -23.45 4.40 10.76
CA ALA A 26 -22.30 4.92 10.03
C ALA A 26 -21.59 3.81 9.26
N VAL A 27 -20.98 4.15 8.14
CA VAL A 27 -20.18 3.24 7.31
C VAL A 27 -18.77 3.81 7.15
N PHE A 28 -17.77 3.04 7.55
CA PHE A 28 -16.37 3.33 7.29
C PHE A 28 -15.86 2.42 6.17
N VAL A 29 -15.54 3.01 5.02
CA VAL A 29 -15.02 2.30 3.88
C VAL A 29 -13.49 2.31 3.93
N ALA A 30 -12.90 1.19 4.28
CA ALA A 30 -11.47 0.99 4.40
C ALA A 30 -10.99 -0.11 3.43
N THR A 31 -11.41 0.00 2.17
CA THR A 31 -11.16 -0.98 1.10
C THR A 31 -9.71 -1.00 0.61
N GLY A 32 -8.89 -0.04 1.06
CA GLY A 32 -7.48 -0.01 0.74
C GLY A 32 -7.19 0.49 -0.67
N SER A 33 -6.17 -0.09 -1.29
CA SER A 33 -5.68 0.27 -2.62
C SER A 33 -5.29 -0.97 -3.41
N ASP A 34 -5.36 -0.87 -4.73
CA ASP A 34 -4.88 -1.88 -5.67
C ASP A 34 -3.65 -1.41 -6.42
N GLU A 35 -2.86 -2.37 -6.92
CA GLU A 35 -1.65 -2.09 -7.68
C GLU A 35 -1.98 -1.28 -8.92
N PHE A 36 -1.13 -0.29 -9.17
CA PHE A 36 -1.17 0.46 -10.39
C PHE A 36 -0.18 -0.13 -11.41
N ILE A 37 -0.72 -0.70 -12.47
CA ILE A 37 0.05 -1.15 -13.62
C ILE A 37 -0.21 -0.15 -14.75
N PRO A 38 0.77 0.70 -15.10
CA PRO A 38 0.61 1.66 -16.19
C PRO A 38 0.54 0.94 -17.54
N PRO A 39 -0.04 1.57 -18.57
CA PRO A 39 -0.10 1.03 -19.92
C PRO A 39 1.26 1.14 -20.62
N ILE A 40 2.24 0.40 -20.14
CA ILE A 40 3.57 0.24 -20.74
C ILE A 40 3.62 -1.11 -21.43
N ASP A 41 4.09 -1.12 -22.67
CA ASP A 41 4.19 -2.34 -23.47
C ASP A 41 5.05 -3.39 -22.76
N GLY A 42 4.56 -4.62 -22.73
CA GLY A 42 5.25 -5.78 -22.18
C GLY A 42 5.08 -6.02 -20.68
N LEU A 43 4.36 -5.17 -19.93
CA LEU A 43 4.12 -5.40 -18.50
C LEU A 43 3.18 -6.59 -18.19
N SER A 44 2.57 -7.20 -19.19
CA SER A 44 1.80 -8.45 -19.08
C SER A 44 2.57 -9.68 -19.53
N GLY A 45 3.89 -9.59 -19.72
CA GLY A 45 4.75 -10.69 -20.16
C GLY A 45 4.89 -11.79 -19.10
N GLU A 46 5.21 -13.01 -19.53
CA GLU A 46 5.38 -14.17 -18.64
C GLU A 46 6.51 -14.01 -17.63
N ASN A 47 7.51 -13.16 -17.93
CA ASN A 47 8.62 -12.84 -17.05
C ASN A 47 8.38 -11.58 -16.22
N VAL A 48 7.13 -11.13 -16.09
CA VAL A 48 6.75 -9.96 -15.31
C VAL A 48 5.84 -10.40 -14.16
N LEU A 49 6.18 -9.97 -12.95
CA LEU A 49 5.35 -10.16 -11.76
C LEU A 49 5.04 -8.80 -11.14
N SER A 50 3.86 -8.64 -10.58
CA SER A 50 3.65 -7.53 -9.66
C SER A 50 4.38 -7.77 -8.34
N VAL A 51 4.74 -6.71 -7.64
CA VAL A 51 5.39 -6.83 -6.32
C VAL A 51 4.51 -7.58 -5.32
N ARG A 52 3.18 -7.43 -5.43
CA ARG A 52 2.20 -8.14 -4.60
C ARG A 52 2.21 -9.64 -4.89
N GLU A 53 2.25 -10.02 -6.17
CA GLU A 53 2.36 -11.43 -6.57
C GLU A 53 3.68 -12.03 -6.09
N TYR A 54 4.78 -11.33 -6.24
CA TYR A 54 6.07 -11.76 -5.71
C TYR A 54 6.03 -11.99 -4.20
N ILE A 55 5.51 -11.05 -3.43
CA ILE A 55 5.42 -11.15 -1.96
C ILE A 55 4.49 -12.30 -1.53
N ARG A 56 3.36 -12.51 -2.23
CA ARG A 56 2.39 -13.55 -1.89
C ARG A 56 2.83 -14.95 -2.27
N SER A 57 3.33 -15.13 -3.47
CA SER A 57 3.71 -16.45 -4.00
C SER A 57 5.11 -16.87 -3.56
N LYS A 58 5.98 -15.89 -3.21
CA LYS A 58 7.39 -16.12 -2.85
C LYS A 58 8.05 -17.12 -3.80
N PRO A 59 8.04 -16.87 -5.11
CA PRO A 59 8.61 -17.81 -6.07
C PRO A 59 10.10 -17.98 -5.78
N ALA A 60 10.61 -19.17 -5.95
CA ALA A 60 12.03 -19.44 -5.84
C ALA A 60 12.75 -18.80 -7.05
N VAL A 61 13.33 -17.63 -6.84
CA VAL A 61 14.10 -16.88 -7.84
C VAL A 61 15.54 -16.81 -7.39
N SER A 62 16.43 -17.43 -8.14
CA SER A 62 17.88 -17.46 -7.84
C SER A 62 18.71 -17.39 -9.11
N GLY A 63 19.86 -16.71 -9.05
CA GLY A 63 20.81 -16.56 -10.14
C GLY A 63 20.28 -15.76 -11.34
N LYS A 64 19.27 -14.91 -11.13
CA LYS A 64 18.63 -14.13 -12.18
C LYS A 64 19.07 -12.68 -12.17
N ARG A 65 18.98 -12.05 -13.35
CA ARG A 65 18.99 -10.60 -13.48
C ARG A 65 17.56 -10.11 -13.28
N VAL A 66 17.32 -9.41 -12.20
CA VAL A 66 16.00 -8.90 -11.86
C VAL A 66 15.98 -7.39 -12.01
N VAL A 67 15.00 -6.86 -12.71
CA VAL A 67 14.74 -5.42 -12.75
C VAL A 67 13.46 -5.12 -12.00
N VAL A 68 13.56 -4.29 -10.96
CA VAL A 68 12.42 -3.80 -10.18
C VAL A 68 12.03 -2.43 -10.69
N LEU A 69 10.81 -2.28 -11.13
CA LEU A 69 10.23 -1.04 -11.64
C LEU A 69 9.59 -0.27 -10.49
N GLY A 70 10.20 0.85 -10.13
CA GLY A 70 9.78 1.69 -9.02
C GLY A 70 10.68 1.57 -7.78
N ALA A 71 11.23 2.71 -7.38
CA ALA A 71 12.09 2.86 -6.20
C ALA A 71 11.31 3.36 -4.96
N GLY A 72 10.00 3.19 -4.91
CA GLY A 72 9.22 3.41 -3.68
C GLY A 72 9.60 2.39 -2.60
N GLN A 73 9.12 2.60 -1.36
CA GLN A 73 9.44 1.74 -0.22
C GLN A 73 9.25 0.24 -0.53
N THR A 74 8.07 -0.14 -1.04
CA THR A 74 7.78 -1.56 -1.36
C THR A 74 8.70 -2.12 -2.44
N GLY A 75 9.05 -1.31 -3.46
CA GLY A 75 9.99 -1.72 -4.51
C GLY A 75 11.40 -1.95 -3.97
N LEU A 76 11.89 -1.05 -3.10
CA LEU A 76 13.21 -1.18 -2.48
C LEU A 76 13.27 -2.34 -1.48
N GLU A 77 12.21 -2.59 -0.71
CA GLU A 77 12.11 -3.75 0.17
C GLU A 77 12.14 -5.07 -0.63
N ALA A 78 11.35 -5.17 -1.70
CA ALA A 78 11.36 -6.33 -2.59
C ALA A 78 12.72 -6.54 -3.27
N ALA A 79 13.34 -5.45 -3.72
CA ALA A 79 14.68 -5.50 -4.32
C ALA A 79 15.73 -6.05 -3.35
N ARG A 80 15.71 -5.63 -2.09
CA ARG A 80 16.61 -6.14 -1.05
C ARG A 80 16.40 -7.64 -0.78
N MET A 81 15.14 -8.10 -0.76
CA MET A 81 14.84 -9.53 -0.60
C MET A 81 15.38 -10.33 -1.80
N LEU A 82 15.18 -9.84 -3.02
CA LEU A 82 15.66 -10.47 -4.24
C LEU A 82 17.18 -10.48 -4.36
N ALA A 83 17.86 -9.46 -3.86
CA ALA A 83 19.31 -9.31 -3.97
C ALA A 83 20.11 -10.36 -3.18
N GLN A 84 19.47 -11.12 -2.29
CA GLN A 84 20.12 -12.20 -1.56
C GLN A 84 20.66 -13.31 -2.51
N ASP A 85 19.94 -13.59 -3.59
CA ASP A 85 20.28 -14.68 -4.50
C ASP A 85 20.31 -14.26 -5.98
N ASN A 86 20.19 -12.94 -6.28
CA ASN A 86 20.05 -12.42 -7.64
C ASN A 86 20.86 -11.15 -7.84
N THR A 87 21.11 -10.80 -9.10
CA THR A 87 21.59 -9.46 -9.48
C THR A 87 20.39 -8.56 -9.70
N VAL A 88 20.20 -7.54 -8.85
CA VAL A 88 19.01 -6.70 -8.87
C VAL A 88 19.34 -5.27 -9.25
N THR A 89 18.53 -4.74 -10.17
CA THR A 89 18.54 -3.31 -10.56
C THR A 89 17.16 -2.72 -10.31
N VAL A 90 17.10 -1.60 -9.59
CA VAL A 90 15.88 -0.79 -9.43
C VAL A 90 15.92 0.39 -10.38
N VAL A 91 14.82 0.64 -11.08
CA VAL A 91 14.67 1.81 -11.96
C VAL A 91 13.50 2.69 -11.54
N ASP A 92 13.71 4.02 -11.56
CA ASP A 92 12.67 5.01 -11.25
C ASP A 92 12.94 6.35 -11.96
N MET A 93 11.90 7.12 -12.19
CA MET A 93 11.99 8.51 -12.67
C MET A 93 12.46 9.49 -11.60
N MET A 94 12.46 9.09 -10.35
CA MET A 94 12.96 9.87 -9.23
C MET A 94 14.38 10.35 -9.49
N PRO A 95 14.73 11.60 -9.16
CA PRO A 95 16.09 12.11 -9.34
C PRO A 95 17.09 11.39 -8.42
N ASP A 96 18.35 11.35 -8.84
CA ASP A 96 19.44 10.77 -8.03
C ASP A 96 19.68 11.54 -6.73
N GLU A 97 19.42 12.84 -6.74
CA GLU A 97 19.53 13.71 -5.56
C GLU A 97 18.23 13.69 -4.76
N ILE A 98 18.24 12.92 -3.66
CA ILE A 98 17.10 12.84 -2.73
C ILE A 98 17.40 13.74 -1.53
N PRO A 99 16.43 14.57 -1.10
CA PRO A 99 16.61 15.42 0.07
C PRO A 99 17.03 14.64 1.31
N ALA A 100 17.97 15.20 2.07
CA ALA A 100 18.65 14.52 3.18
C ALA A 100 17.73 14.09 4.34
N ASN A 101 16.53 14.66 4.43
CA ASN A 101 15.58 14.50 5.53
C ASN A 101 14.38 13.62 5.17
N THR A 102 14.49 12.75 4.17
CA THR A 102 13.42 11.83 3.77
C THR A 102 13.72 10.41 4.19
N ASP A 103 12.71 9.70 4.71
CA ASP A 103 12.80 8.26 5.06
C ASP A 103 13.23 7.42 3.85
N HIS A 104 12.84 7.85 2.66
CA HIS A 104 13.19 7.22 1.39
C HIS A 104 14.71 7.11 1.14
N ARG A 105 15.49 8.08 1.64
CA ARG A 105 16.96 8.03 1.55
C ARG A 105 17.54 6.85 2.33
N LEU A 106 16.93 6.50 3.45
CA LEU A 106 17.35 5.37 4.26
C LEU A 106 17.05 4.04 3.55
N ASP A 107 15.88 3.93 2.92
CA ASP A 107 15.52 2.75 2.13
C ASP A 107 16.48 2.52 0.97
N LEU A 108 16.86 3.59 0.26
CA LEU A 108 17.87 3.53 -0.81
C LEU A 108 19.26 3.15 -0.28
N PHE A 109 19.64 3.68 0.87
CA PHE A 109 20.91 3.30 1.52
C PHE A 109 20.93 1.80 1.81
N TYR A 110 19.91 1.25 2.45
CA TYR A 110 19.82 -0.18 2.74
C TYR A 110 19.74 -1.05 1.48
N ALA A 111 19.09 -0.56 0.42
CA ALA A 111 19.06 -1.27 -0.85
C ALA A 111 20.46 -1.36 -1.48
N LYS A 112 21.20 -0.25 -1.51
CA LYS A 112 22.58 -0.21 -2.01
C LYS A 112 23.54 -1.06 -1.16
N ASP A 113 23.39 -1.03 0.15
CA ASP A 113 24.17 -1.86 1.09
C ASP A 113 23.94 -3.36 0.85
N ALA A 114 22.72 -3.74 0.45
CA ALA A 114 22.36 -5.09 0.03
C ALA A 114 22.81 -5.46 -1.39
N GLY A 115 23.57 -4.60 -2.08
CA GLY A 115 24.07 -4.86 -3.42
C GLY A 115 23.10 -4.52 -4.57
N VAL A 116 21.98 -3.87 -4.28
CA VAL A 116 21.03 -3.44 -5.31
C VAL A 116 21.61 -2.28 -6.11
N GLN A 117 21.61 -2.42 -7.44
CA GLN A 117 21.94 -1.33 -8.34
C GLN A 117 20.74 -0.40 -8.53
N THR A 118 20.98 0.91 -8.63
CA THR A 118 19.92 1.90 -8.84
C THR A 118 20.13 2.65 -10.15
N VAL A 119 19.06 2.78 -10.92
CA VAL A 119 18.96 3.53 -12.18
C VAL A 119 17.87 4.57 -12.01
N LEU A 120 18.20 5.66 -11.30
CA LEU A 120 17.29 6.77 -11.04
C LEU A 120 17.29 7.78 -12.19
N GLY A 121 16.32 8.68 -12.24
CA GLY A 121 16.18 9.66 -13.31
C GLY A 121 15.83 9.04 -14.67
N HIS A 122 15.25 7.85 -14.71
CA HIS A 122 14.92 7.14 -15.95
C HIS A 122 13.44 6.71 -15.97
N ARG A 123 12.77 7.00 -17.07
CA ARG A 123 11.41 6.50 -17.34
C ARG A 123 11.47 5.15 -18.05
N ILE A 124 10.53 4.29 -17.75
CA ILE A 124 10.35 2.99 -18.39
C ILE A 124 9.60 3.22 -19.71
N LEU A 125 10.11 2.66 -20.80
CA LEU A 125 9.47 2.75 -22.13
C LEU A 125 8.72 1.47 -22.48
N ARG A 126 9.36 0.30 -22.31
CA ARG A 126 8.78 -1.01 -22.60
C ARG A 126 9.56 -2.12 -21.91
N VAL A 127 8.92 -3.28 -21.84
CA VAL A 127 9.52 -4.55 -21.41
C VAL A 127 9.42 -5.55 -22.56
N ASP A 128 10.50 -6.24 -22.87
CA ASP A 128 10.52 -7.26 -23.91
C ASP A 128 11.51 -8.39 -23.56
N GLY A 129 11.77 -9.31 -24.50
CA GLY A 129 12.68 -10.43 -24.27
C GLY A 129 14.14 -10.04 -24.03
N ALA A 130 14.56 -8.82 -24.34
CA ALA A 130 15.89 -8.30 -24.05
C ALA A 130 16.00 -7.72 -22.62
N GLY A 131 14.86 -7.37 -22.01
CA GLY A 131 14.77 -6.77 -20.70
C GLY A 131 13.88 -5.52 -20.66
N VAL A 132 14.32 -4.50 -19.93
CA VAL A 132 13.58 -3.24 -19.74
C VAL A 132 14.29 -2.12 -20.50
N THR A 133 13.62 -1.54 -21.49
CA THR A 133 14.09 -0.32 -22.14
C THR A 133 13.70 0.89 -21.33
N VAL A 134 14.68 1.72 -20.99
CA VAL A 134 14.50 2.95 -20.20
C VAL A 134 15.09 4.14 -20.95
N ALA A 135 14.57 5.34 -20.68
CA ALA A 135 15.13 6.58 -21.18
C ALA A 135 15.46 7.54 -20.05
N SER A 136 16.60 8.17 -20.12
CA SER A 136 16.98 9.26 -19.21
C SER A 136 15.96 10.39 -19.29
N VAL A 137 15.44 10.85 -18.14
CA VAL A 137 14.52 11.98 -18.06
C VAL A 137 15.22 13.28 -18.50
N ALA A 138 16.52 13.41 -18.22
CA ALA A 138 17.29 14.60 -18.52
C ALA A 138 17.71 14.70 -19.99
N SER A 139 18.25 13.59 -20.58
CA SER A 139 18.81 13.61 -21.95
C SER A 139 17.89 12.98 -23.00
N GLY A 140 16.95 12.13 -22.58
CA GLY A 140 16.17 11.30 -23.49
C GLY A 140 16.92 10.08 -24.04
N GLU A 141 18.18 9.88 -23.66
CA GLU A 141 19.00 8.75 -24.10
C GLU A 141 18.39 7.43 -23.63
N GLU A 142 18.23 6.50 -24.57
CA GLU A 142 17.66 5.18 -24.29
C GLU A 142 18.75 4.14 -24.02
N ARG A 143 18.46 3.22 -23.12
CA ARG A 143 19.26 2.02 -22.88
C ARG A 143 18.41 0.84 -22.47
N VAL A 144 18.93 -0.36 -22.67
CA VAL A 144 18.28 -1.61 -22.24
C VAL A 144 18.94 -2.09 -20.94
N LEU A 145 18.12 -2.39 -19.94
CA LEU A 145 18.51 -3.09 -18.73
C LEU A 145 18.18 -4.58 -18.92
N PRO A 146 19.17 -5.45 -19.10
CA PRO A 146 18.91 -6.87 -19.30
C PRO A 146 18.19 -7.47 -18.10
N ALA A 147 17.10 -8.21 -18.30
CA ALA A 147 16.28 -8.80 -17.25
C ALA A 147 15.80 -10.19 -17.63
N ASP A 148 15.95 -11.13 -16.72
CA ASP A 148 15.36 -12.46 -16.78
C ASP A 148 13.98 -12.47 -16.04
N LEU A 149 13.79 -11.53 -15.11
CA LEU A 149 12.56 -11.28 -14.37
C LEU A 149 12.38 -9.77 -14.18
N VAL A 150 11.16 -9.32 -14.30
CA VAL A 150 10.76 -7.93 -14.02
C VAL A 150 9.73 -7.94 -12.88
N VAL A 151 9.94 -7.08 -11.88
CA VAL A 151 9.00 -6.91 -10.76
C VAL A 151 8.44 -5.50 -10.80
N VAL A 152 7.11 -5.39 -10.92
CA VAL A 152 6.41 -4.10 -11.03
C VAL A 152 6.02 -3.59 -9.64
N ALA A 153 6.56 -2.42 -9.25
CA ALA A 153 6.31 -1.74 -7.98
C ALA A 153 6.01 -0.25 -8.21
N LEU A 154 5.20 0.07 -9.22
CA LEU A 154 4.93 1.44 -9.70
C LEU A 154 3.82 2.15 -8.93
N GLY A 155 3.55 1.70 -7.71
CA GLY A 155 2.59 2.30 -6.81
C GLY A 155 1.22 1.64 -6.82
N VAL A 156 0.28 2.29 -6.16
CA VAL A 156 -1.08 1.78 -5.95
C VAL A 156 -2.11 2.87 -6.18
N ARG A 157 -3.37 2.48 -6.44
CA ARG A 157 -4.52 3.38 -6.58
C ARG A 157 -5.58 3.07 -5.53
N PRO A 158 -6.21 4.08 -4.94
CA PRO A 158 -7.32 3.90 -4.02
C PRO A 158 -8.46 3.07 -4.64
N VAL A 159 -8.99 2.13 -3.86
CA VAL A 159 -10.21 1.39 -4.17
C VAL A 159 -11.38 2.13 -3.53
N ALA A 160 -12.21 2.80 -4.33
CA ALA A 160 -13.26 3.70 -3.85
C ALA A 160 -14.66 3.38 -4.41
N GLU A 161 -14.83 2.28 -5.14
CA GLU A 161 -16.05 1.91 -5.84
C GLU A 161 -17.22 1.82 -4.88
N LEU A 162 -17.10 1.04 -3.80
CA LEU A 162 -18.14 0.91 -2.78
C LEU A 162 -18.51 2.25 -2.16
N TYR A 163 -17.51 3.08 -1.84
CA TYR A 163 -17.78 4.42 -1.31
C TYR A 163 -18.61 5.26 -2.28
N ASN A 164 -18.25 5.26 -3.56
CA ASN A 164 -18.97 6.04 -4.58
C ASN A 164 -20.43 5.61 -4.74
N GLU A 165 -20.73 4.31 -4.54
CA GLU A 165 -22.08 3.78 -4.57
C GLU A 165 -22.94 4.18 -3.37
N ILE A 166 -22.31 4.34 -2.19
CA ILE A 166 -23.06 4.47 -0.93
C ILE A 166 -22.98 5.82 -0.26
N LYS A 167 -22.09 6.72 -0.71
CA LYS A 167 -21.78 8.01 -0.04
C LYS A 167 -23.00 8.88 0.25
N ASP A 168 -24.04 8.79 -0.60
CA ASP A 168 -25.29 9.52 -0.46
C ASP A 168 -26.45 8.66 0.06
N ALA A 169 -26.18 7.38 0.39
CA ALA A 169 -27.20 6.42 0.80
C ALA A 169 -27.39 6.31 2.31
N PHE A 170 -26.43 6.80 3.10
CA PHE A 170 -26.46 6.75 4.56
C PHE A 170 -26.04 8.09 5.17
N PRO A 171 -26.48 8.39 6.39
CA PRO A 171 -26.20 9.69 7.04
C PRO A 171 -24.70 9.95 7.26
N HIS A 172 -23.94 8.92 7.56
CA HIS A 172 -22.52 9.03 7.87
C HIS A 172 -21.73 7.97 7.09
N VAL A 173 -21.04 8.41 6.02
CA VAL A 173 -20.16 7.54 5.21
C VAL A 173 -18.80 8.20 5.08
N CYS A 174 -17.74 7.50 5.50
CA CYS A 174 -16.38 7.99 5.42
C CYS A 174 -15.47 6.99 4.71
N LYS A 175 -14.56 7.48 3.86
CA LYS A 175 -13.42 6.71 3.38
C LYS A 175 -12.26 6.83 4.36
N LEU A 176 -11.47 5.75 4.51
CA LEU A 176 -10.34 5.69 5.45
C LEU A 176 -9.09 5.07 4.82
N GLY A 177 -7.94 5.52 5.28
CA GLY A 177 -6.65 4.95 4.90
C GLY A 177 -6.39 5.01 3.40
N ASP A 178 -5.84 3.95 2.83
CA ASP A 178 -5.43 3.90 1.43
C ASP A 178 -6.58 4.00 0.42
N SER A 179 -7.83 3.80 0.85
CA SER A 179 -8.99 4.09 0.00
C SER A 179 -9.18 5.58 -0.27
N VAL A 180 -8.56 6.45 0.54
CA VAL A 180 -8.49 7.90 0.34
C VAL A 180 -7.20 8.28 -0.40
N LYS A 181 -6.07 7.93 0.22
CA LYS A 181 -4.73 8.21 -0.27
C LYS A 181 -3.78 7.17 0.31
N PRO A 182 -3.05 6.42 -0.53
CA PRO A 182 -2.04 5.49 -0.08
C PRO A 182 -1.00 6.15 0.84
N GLY A 183 -0.67 5.47 1.94
CA GLY A 183 0.23 6.02 2.94
C GLY A 183 0.70 4.98 3.94
N PHE A 184 1.18 5.44 5.10
CA PHE A 184 1.64 4.58 6.19
C PHE A 184 0.48 4.14 7.09
N ILE A 185 0.70 3.08 7.87
CA ILE A 185 -0.29 2.55 8.82
C ILE A 185 -0.77 3.64 9.80
N VAL A 186 0.13 4.53 10.23
CA VAL A 186 -0.22 5.65 11.13
C VAL A 186 -1.27 6.57 10.51
N HIS A 187 -1.19 6.85 9.20
CA HIS A 187 -2.20 7.69 8.53
C HIS A 187 -3.57 7.01 8.53
N ALA A 188 -3.62 5.71 8.27
CA ALA A 188 -4.87 4.95 8.27
C ALA A 188 -5.50 4.87 9.67
N THR A 189 -4.71 4.61 10.71
CA THR A 189 -5.20 4.52 12.10
C THR A 189 -5.63 5.87 12.66
N THR A 190 -4.89 6.95 12.35
CA THR A 190 -5.26 8.31 12.75
C THR A 190 -6.56 8.73 12.08
N ALA A 191 -6.68 8.55 10.75
CA ALA A 191 -7.91 8.86 10.02
C ALA A 191 -9.13 8.09 10.55
N ALA A 192 -8.95 6.81 10.89
CA ALA A 192 -10.01 5.99 11.48
C ALA A 192 -10.45 6.50 12.86
N TYR A 193 -9.49 6.89 13.70
CA TYR A 193 -9.78 7.46 15.02
C TYR A 193 -10.53 8.79 14.91
N GLU A 194 -10.03 9.70 14.08
CA GLU A 194 -10.64 11.02 13.88
C GLU A 194 -12.06 10.92 13.31
N ALA A 195 -12.26 10.06 12.31
CA ALA A 195 -13.57 9.81 11.73
C ALA A 195 -14.55 9.24 12.76
N ALA A 196 -14.13 8.28 13.59
CA ALA A 196 -14.97 7.72 14.64
C ALA A 196 -15.28 8.74 15.75
N ALA A 197 -14.28 9.56 16.15
CA ALA A 197 -14.44 10.58 17.17
C ALA A 197 -15.33 11.75 16.72
N SER A 198 -15.40 12.02 15.42
CA SER A 198 -16.22 13.10 14.85
C SER A 198 -17.69 12.72 14.63
N LEU A 199 -18.04 11.42 14.78
CA LEU A 199 -19.44 11.02 14.66
C LEU A 199 -20.28 11.68 15.76
N PRO A 200 -21.48 12.22 15.42
CA PRO A 200 -22.42 12.69 16.41
C PRO A 200 -22.72 11.58 17.43
N ALA A 201 -22.74 11.93 18.70
CA ALA A 201 -23.11 10.97 19.74
C ALA A 201 -24.51 10.43 19.45
N LYS A 202 -24.62 9.15 19.09
CA LYS A 202 -25.91 8.47 19.14
C LYS A 202 -26.31 8.37 20.61
N PRO A 203 -27.56 8.61 21.00
CA PRO A 203 -28.01 8.25 22.33
C PRO A 203 -27.78 6.76 22.53
N TYR A 204 -26.68 6.42 23.17
CA TYR A 204 -26.33 5.05 23.45
C TYR A 204 -26.97 4.70 24.78
N GLU A 205 -27.98 3.86 24.75
CA GLU A 205 -28.39 3.14 25.94
C GLU A 205 -27.22 2.24 26.32
N VAL A 206 -26.44 2.68 27.30
CA VAL A 206 -25.41 1.84 27.91
C VAL A 206 -26.17 0.67 28.54
N LYS A 207 -26.22 -0.45 27.86
CA LYS A 207 -26.54 -1.71 28.49
C LYS A 207 -25.40 -1.96 29.48
N GLU A 208 -25.69 -1.78 30.76
CA GLU A 208 -24.72 -1.85 31.88
C GLU A 208 -23.95 -3.17 32.02
N VAL A 209 -23.92 -4.01 31.01
CA VAL A 209 -23.52 -5.41 31.12
C VAL A 209 -22.02 -5.67 31.02
N TYR A 210 -21.18 -4.70 30.62
CA TYR A 210 -19.83 -5.07 30.19
C TYR A 210 -18.66 -4.59 31.04
N PHE A 211 -18.86 -3.76 32.06
CA PHE A 211 -17.72 -3.17 32.77
C PHE A 211 -17.85 -3.11 34.28
N ALA A 212 -18.81 -3.81 34.90
CA ALA A 212 -18.97 -3.80 36.37
C ALA A 212 -17.72 -4.34 37.09
N ALA A 213 -16.97 -5.26 36.47
CA ALA A 213 -15.78 -5.85 37.09
C ALA A 213 -14.45 -5.14 36.70
N GLU A 214 -14.46 -4.29 35.70
CA GLU A 214 -13.24 -3.62 35.20
C GLU A 214 -13.26 -2.08 35.43
N LYS A 215 -14.26 -1.54 36.10
CA LYS A 215 -14.37 -0.09 36.39
C LYS A 215 -13.18 0.46 37.18
N GLU A 216 -12.42 -0.37 37.87
CA GLU A 216 -11.22 0.06 38.60
C GLU A 216 -9.90 -0.11 37.82
N ALA A 217 -9.88 -0.93 36.75
CA ALA A 217 -8.64 -1.30 36.08
C ALA A 217 -8.39 -0.56 34.77
N VAL A 218 -9.37 0.08 34.16
CA VAL A 218 -9.20 0.77 32.88
C VAL A 218 -9.91 2.13 32.94
N ARG A 219 -9.34 3.06 33.66
CA ARG A 219 -9.30 4.42 33.14
C ARG A 219 -8.19 4.41 32.09
N PRO A 220 -8.47 4.55 30.78
CA PRO A 220 -7.44 4.98 29.89
C PRO A 220 -7.03 6.36 30.40
N GLN A 221 -5.89 6.46 31.04
CA GLN A 221 -5.15 7.70 30.97
C GLN A 221 -4.93 7.89 29.49
N LEU A 222 -5.70 8.78 28.88
CA LEU A 222 -5.36 9.38 27.62
C LEU A 222 -4.02 10.07 27.85
N ILE A 223 -2.95 9.30 27.79
CA ILE A 223 -1.62 9.84 27.63
C ILE A 223 -1.66 10.37 26.20
N ASN A 224 -1.86 11.69 26.11
CA ASN A 224 -1.60 12.38 24.87
C ASN A 224 -0.08 12.21 24.62
N PRO A 225 0.35 11.37 23.66
CA PRO A 225 1.78 11.15 23.43
C PRO A 225 2.46 12.36 22.78
N TYR A 226 1.72 13.48 22.58
CA TYR A 226 2.17 14.71 21.96
C TYR A 226 1.90 15.96 22.81
N ALA A 227 1.66 15.82 24.11
CA ALA A 227 1.63 16.95 25.06
C ALA A 227 3.00 17.15 25.70
#